data_ca33db637113dfc9b9a48c4437677c97
#
_entry.id   ca33db637113dfc9b9a48c4437677c97
#
_cell.length_a   1.000
_cell.length_b   1.000
_cell.length_c   1.000
_cell.angle_alpha   90.00
_cell.angle_beta   90.00
_cell.angle_gamma   90.00
#
_symmetry.space_group_name_H-M   'P 1'
#
loop_
_entity.id
_entity.type
_entity.pdbx_description
1 polymer ?
#
loop_
_entity_poly.entity_id
_entity_poly.type
_entity_poly.pdbx_seq_one_letter_code
_entity_poly.pdbx_strand_id
1 'polypeptide(L)'
;MRKILIVDDEPNIVMSLEYTFKKNNFEVFIARDGQEALDILQNQLPDVIILDVMMPLVDGFETLEQIKKNEKLKHCKVMFLSAKNKESDIEKGMALGADAYMTKPFSIKKVVEKVEELLS
;
A
#
# COMPACT_ATOMS: atom_id res chain seq x y z
N MET A 1 -1.55 -17.98 -5.65
CA MET A 1 -0.46 -17.06 -5.27
C MET A 1 -1.06 -15.75 -4.78
N ARG A 2 -0.57 -15.27 -3.65
CA ARG A 2 -1.05 -14.00 -3.10
C ARG A 2 -0.54 -12.84 -3.95
N LYS A 3 -1.32 -11.78 -4.05
CA LYS A 3 -1.02 -10.61 -4.86
C LYS A 3 -0.82 -9.38 -3.97
N ILE A 4 0.18 -8.58 -4.31
CA ILE A 4 0.46 -7.33 -3.60
C ILE A 4 0.61 -6.19 -4.62
N LEU A 5 0.01 -5.05 -4.30
CA LEU A 5 0.21 -3.81 -5.07
C LEU A 5 1.04 -2.87 -4.22
N ILE A 6 2.15 -2.40 -4.79
CA ILE A 6 3.04 -1.44 -4.13
C ILE A 6 2.88 -0.10 -4.83
N VAL A 7 2.49 0.93 -4.07
CA VAL A 7 2.21 2.26 -4.61
C VAL A 7 3.15 3.26 -3.96
N ASP A 8 4.20 3.64 -4.68
CA ASP A 8 5.23 4.54 -4.18
C ASP A 8 6.00 5.11 -5.36
N ASP A 9 6.41 6.36 -5.30
CA ASP A 9 7.15 7.01 -6.38
C ASP A 9 8.68 6.99 -6.17
N GLU A 10 9.17 6.44 -5.06
CA GLU A 10 10.59 6.33 -4.79
C GLU A 10 11.15 5.02 -5.34
N PRO A 11 11.99 5.09 -6.41
CA PRO A 11 12.47 3.86 -7.06
C PRO A 11 13.18 2.87 -6.14
N ASN A 12 13.99 3.37 -5.21
CA ASN A 12 14.75 2.51 -4.30
C ASN A 12 13.82 1.69 -3.40
N ILE A 13 12.75 2.31 -2.92
CA ILE A 13 11.77 1.64 -2.06
C ILE A 13 11.01 0.60 -2.88
N VAL A 14 10.54 1.00 -4.06
CA VAL A 14 9.81 0.08 -4.95
C VAL A 14 10.64 -1.14 -5.28
N MET A 15 11.91 -0.94 -5.68
CA MET A 15 12.79 -2.06 -6.03
C MET A 15 13.02 -3.00 -4.86
N SER A 16 13.26 -2.45 -3.69
CA SER A 16 13.51 -3.24 -2.48
C SER A 16 12.30 -4.08 -2.10
N LEU A 17 11.12 -3.48 -2.11
CA LEU A 17 9.89 -4.17 -1.77
C LEU A 17 9.51 -5.21 -2.83
N GLU A 18 9.67 -4.86 -4.10
CA GLU A 18 9.39 -5.78 -5.20
C GLU A 18 10.24 -7.05 -5.09
N TYR A 19 11.54 -6.89 -4.90
CA TYR A 19 12.45 -8.01 -4.75
C TYR A 19 12.02 -8.90 -3.60
N THR A 20 11.78 -8.28 -2.45
CA THR A 20 11.44 -9.01 -1.23
C THR A 20 10.13 -9.78 -1.35
N PHE A 21 9.10 -9.16 -1.88
CA PHE A 21 7.80 -9.83 -1.97
C PHE A 21 7.77 -10.89 -3.07
N LYS A 22 8.48 -10.69 -4.17
CA LYS A 22 8.65 -11.77 -5.16
C LYS A 22 9.35 -12.96 -4.54
N LYS A 23 10.38 -12.73 -3.74
CA LYS A 23 11.10 -13.79 -3.04
C LYS A 23 10.19 -14.54 -2.05
N ASN A 24 9.18 -13.86 -1.52
CA ASN A 24 8.21 -14.45 -0.60
C ASN A 24 6.97 -14.97 -1.32
N ASN A 25 7.08 -15.23 -2.61
CA ASN A 25 6.05 -15.86 -3.44
C ASN A 25 4.78 -15.03 -3.65
N PHE A 26 4.91 -13.72 -3.66
CA PHE A 26 3.83 -12.83 -4.07
C PHE A 26 3.93 -12.51 -5.56
N GLU A 27 2.77 -12.35 -6.19
CA GLU A 27 2.69 -11.71 -7.49
C GLU A 27 2.64 -10.20 -7.21
N VAL A 28 3.61 -9.44 -7.73
CA VAL A 28 3.80 -8.03 -7.38
C VAL A 28 3.37 -7.11 -8.52
N PHE A 29 2.52 -6.15 -8.19
CA PHE A 29 2.13 -5.07 -9.10
C PHE A 29 2.67 -3.77 -8.52
N ILE A 30 3.04 -2.83 -9.40
CA ILE A 30 3.67 -1.57 -8.98
C ILE A 30 2.92 -0.41 -9.63
N ALA A 31 2.63 0.61 -8.82
CA ALA A 31 2.10 1.88 -9.27
C ALA A 31 2.96 2.99 -8.68
N ARG A 32 3.17 4.06 -9.42
CA ARG A 32 4.02 5.18 -8.98
C ARG A 32 3.21 6.33 -8.41
N ASP A 33 1.91 6.29 -8.58
CA ASP A 33 1.00 7.30 -8.03
C ASP A 33 -0.38 6.69 -7.85
N GLY A 34 -1.27 7.48 -7.27
CA GLY A 34 -2.62 7.01 -6.98
C GLY A 34 -3.45 6.69 -8.22
N GLN A 35 -3.25 7.46 -9.30
CA GLN A 35 -4.00 7.21 -10.52
C GLN A 35 -3.58 5.88 -11.17
N GLU A 36 -2.28 5.61 -11.24
CA GLU A 36 -1.79 4.32 -11.74
C GLU A 36 -2.34 3.17 -10.88
N ALA A 37 -2.38 3.38 -9.57
CA ALA A 37 -2.92 2.36 -8.65
C ALA A 37 -4.38 2.08 -8.98
N LEU A 38 -5.19 3.11 -9.14
CA LEU A 38 -6.61 2.94 -9.44
C LEU A 38 -6.82 2.28 -10.80
N ASP A 39 -5.96 2.60 -11.78
CA ASP A 39 -6.03 1.97 -13.10
C ASP A 39 -5.73 0.47 -13.00
N ILE A 40 -4.69 0.09 -12.26
CA ILE A 40 -4.35 -1.33 -12.06
C ILE A 40 -5.51 -2.04 -11.35
N LEU A 41 -6.12 -1.39 -10.36
CA LEU A 41 -7.20 -1.98 -9.57
C LEU A 41 -8.50 -2.18 -10.35
N GLN A 42 -8.60 -1.67 -11.58
CA GLN A 42 -9.73 -1.97 -12.44
C GLN A 42 -9.73 -3.42 -12.89
N ASN A 43 -8.53 -4.03 -12.99
CA ASN A 43 -8.36 -5.38 -13.53
C ASN A 43 -7.71 -6.36 -12.56
N GLN A 44 -7.18 -5.88 -11.44
CA GLN A 44 -6.49 -6.72 -10.46
C GLN A 44 -7.10 -6.55 -9.09
N LEU A 45 -7.14 -7.64 -8.34
CA LEU A 45 -7.67 -7.64 -6.97
C LEU A 45 -6.58 -8.17 -6.04
N PRO A 46 -5.70 -7.27 -5.56
CA PRO A 46 -4.63 -7.71 -4.67
C PRO A 46 -5.15 -8.07 -3.28
N ASP A 47 -4.41 -8.91 -2.59
CA ASP A 47 -4.73 -9.27 -1.20
C ASP A 47 -4.33 -8.13 -0.25
N VAL A 48 -3.25 -7.44 -0.59
CA VAL A 48 -2.74 -6.32 0.21
C VAL A 48 -2.20 -5.22 -0.69
N ILE A 49 -2.35 -3.98 -0.25
CA ILE A 49 -1.85 -2.78 -0.94
C ILE A 49 -0.95 -2.04 0.04
N ILE A 50 0.30 -1.80 -0.36
CA ILE A 50 1.22 -0.91 0.38
C ILE A 50 1.15 0.44 -0.32
N LEU A 51 0.81 1.49 0.40
CA LEU A 51 0.43 2.77 -0.18
C LEU A 51 1.16 3.92 0.50
N ASP A 52 1.90 4.72 -0.28
CA ASP A 52 2.48 5.94 0.22
C ASP A 52 1.43 7.05 0.23
N VAL A 53 1.54 7.99 1.15
CA VAL A 53 0.65 9.14 1.23
C VAL A 53 1.05 10.23 0.25
N MET A 54 2.36 10.55 0.21
CA MET A 54 2.87 11.70 -0.56
C MET A 54 3.22 11.31 -1.97
N MET A 55 2.27 11.46 -2.89
CA MET A 55 2.47 11.16 -4.30
C MET A 55 1.83 12.25 -5.15
N PRO A 56 2.32 12.46 -6.39
CA PRO A 56 1.70 13.44 -7.29
C PRO A 56 0.32 12.95 -7.75
N LEU A 57 -0.48 13.88 -8.26
CA LEU A 57 -1.81 13.68 -8.83
C LEU A 57 -2.83 13.26 -7.78
N VAL A 58 -2.94 11.97 -7.48
CA VAL A 58 -3.87 11.46 -6.46
C VAL A 58 -3.03 10.95 -5.31
N ASP A 59 -3.13 11.57 -4.14
CA ASP A 59 -2.34 11.16 -2.98
C ASP A 59 -2.88 9.87 -2.35
N GLY A 60 -2.16 9.34 -1.36
CA GLY A 60 -2.52 8.06 -0.75
C GLY A 60 -3.83 8.09 0.02
N PHE A 61 -4.14 9.19 0.67
CA PHE A 61 -5.43 9.30 1.40
C PHE A 61 -6.60 9.25 0.43
N GLU A 62 -6.52 10.00 -0.66
CA GLU A 62 -7.56 10.00 -1.67
C GLU A 62 -7.67 8.63 -2.37
N THR A 63 -6.53 7.99 -2.63
CA THR A 63 -6.51 6.65 -3.21
C THR A 63 -7.26 5.68 -2.31
N LEU A 64 -6.99 5.72 -1.01
CA LEU A 64 -7.67 4.84 -0.06
C LEU A 64 -9.18 5.10 -0.04
N GLU A 65 -9.59 6.37 -0.08
CA GLU A 65 -11.02 6.68 -0.12
C GLU A 65 -11.69 6.03 -1.33
N GLN A 66 -11.06 6.10 -2.49
CA GLN A 66 -11.60 5.48 -3.71
C GLN A 66 -11.67 3.95 -3.57
N ILE A 67 -10.64 3.35 -2.99
CA ILE A 67 -10.62 1.90 -2.76
C ILE A 67 -11.79 1.49 -1.85
N LYS A 68 -12.00 2.22 -0.77
CA LYS A 68 -13.05 1.87 0.20
C LYS A 68 -14.46 2.08 -0.34
N LYS A 69 -14.63 2.94 -1.34
CA LYS A 69 -15.92 3.14 -1.99
C LYS A 69 -16.26 2.06 -3.02
N ASN A 70 -15.27 1.27 -3.43
CA ASN A 70 -15.44 0.24 -4.45
C ASN A 70 -15.78 -1.09 -3.79
N GLU A 71 -16.96 -1.63 -4.10
CA GLU A 71 -17.44 -2.88 -3.49
C GLU A 71 -16.48 -4.06 -3.69
N LYS A 72 -15.77 -4.09 -4.83
CA LYS A 72 -14.83 -5.18 -5.11
C LYS A 72 -13.52 -5.01 -4.36
N LEU A 73 -13.13 -3.78 -4.03
CA LEU A 73 -11.81 -3.47 -3.48
C LEU A 73 -11.82 -3.23 -1.99
N LYS A 74 -12.96 -2.93 -1.39
CA LYS A 74 -13.01 -2.52 0.03
C LYS A 74 -12.48 -3.55 1.01
N HIS A 75 -12.37 -4.80 0.58
CA HIS A 75 -11.86 -5.89 1.43
C HIS A 75 -10.36 -6.12 1.28
N CYS A 76 -9.69 -5.46 0.33
CA CYS A 76 -8.24 -5.50 0.23
C CYS A 76 -7.65 -4.91 1.51
N LYS A 77 -6.60 -5.54 2.04
CA LYS A 77 -5.88 -4.96 3.17
C LYS A 77 -5.04 -3.80 2.66
N VAL A 78 -5.04 -2.68 3.37
CA VAL A 78 -4.26 -1.50 2.98
C VAL A 78 -3.36 -1.08 4.13
N MET A 79 -2.06 -0.98 3.84
CA MET A 79 -1.08 -0.49 4.79
C MET A 79 -0.41 0.75 4.20
N PHE A 80 -0.47 1.87 4.93
CA PHE A 80 0.32 3.04 4.56
C PHE A 80 1.78 2.81 4.93
N LEU A 81 2.67 3.28 4.06
CA LEU A 81 4.11 3.29 4.31
C LEU A 81 4.61 4.64 3.84
N SER A 82 4.84 5.58 4.77
CA SER A 82 5.02 6.97 4.40
C SER A 82 6.00 7.71 5.31
N ALA A 83 6.61 8.76 4.76
CA ALA A 83 7.42 9.69 5.54
C ALA A 83 6.56 10.62 6.41
N LYS A 84 5.26 10.69 6.15
CA LYS A 84 4.34 11.45 7.01
C LYS A 84 4.16 10.70 8.32
N ASN A 85 4.77 11.24 9.38
CA ASN A 85 4.88 10.54 10.66
C ASN A 85 4.21 11.24 11.83
N LYS A 86 3.47 12.32 11.58
CA LYS A 86 2.74 13.01 12.65
C LYS A 86 1.56 12.15 13.09
N GLU A 87 1.25 12.25 14.38
CA GLU A 87 0.11 11.52 14.93
C GLU A 87 -1.17 11.81 14.16
N SER A 88 -1.37 13.09 13.75
CA SER A 88 -2.54 13.47 12.97
C SER A 88 -2.61 12.79 11.61
N ASP A 89 -1.45 12.54 10.97
CA ASP A 89 -1.40 11.81 9.70
C ASP A 89 -1.82 10.35 9.88
N ILE A 90 -1.29 9.74 10.94
CA ILE A 90 -1.58 8.34 11.25
C ILE A 90 -3.07 8.18 11.58
N GLU A 91 -3.60 9.07 12.41
CA GLU A 91 -5.01 9.05 12.78
C GLU A 91 -5.90 9.20 11.55
N LYS A 92 -5.54 10.11 10.64
CA LYS A 92 -6.29 10.32 9.41
C LYS A 92 -6.32 9.05 8.56
N GLY A 93 -5.17 8.42 8.37
CA GLY A 93 -5.08 7.19 7.59
C GLY A 93 -5.93 6.07 8.18
N MET A 94 -5.84 5.88 9.49
CA MET A 94 -6.60 4.82 10.15
C MET A 94 -8.11 5.13 10.13
N ALA A 95 -8.49 6.40 10.29
CA ALA A 95 -9.90 6.81 10.22
C ALA A 95 -10.50 6.59 8.84
N LEU A 96 -9.69 6.69 7.78
CA LEU A 96 -10.13 6.42 6.42
C LEU A 96 -10.27 4.93 6.11
N GLY A 97 -9.83 4.08 7.03
CA GLY A 97 -10.02 2.63 6.90
C GLY A 97 -8.77 1.83 6.59
N ALA A 98 -7.58 2.41 6.76
CA ALA A 98 -6.34 1.64 6.60
C ALA A 98 -6.26 0.56 7.68
N ASP A 99 -5.64 -0.54 7.34
CA ASP A 99 -5.45 -1.66 8.28
C ASP A 99 -4.17 -1.50 9.08
N ALA A 100 -3.21 -0.73 8.58
CA ALA A 100 -1.97 -0.43 9.28
C ALA A 100 -1.35 0.85 8.73
N TYR A 101 -0.46 1.46 9.51
CA TYR A 101 0.30 2.64 9.10
C TYR A 101 1.72 2.46 9.62
N MET A 102 2.69 2.48 8.71
CA MET A 102 4.09 2.34 9.05
C MET A 102 4.87 3.53 8.51
N THR A 103 5.79 4.06 9.30
CA THR A 103 6.52 5.26 8.91
C THR A 103 7.89 4.94 8.33
N LYS A 104 8.36 5.80 7.41
CA LYS A 104 9.71 5.74 6.87
C LYS A 104 10.65 6.51 7.80
N PRO A 105 11.89 6.09 7.98
CA PRO A 105 12.51 4.88 7.41
C PRO A 105 11.99 3.61 8.09
N PHE A 106 11.99 2.51 7.35
CA PHE A 106 11.41 1.26 7.83
C PHE A 106 12.38 0.10 7.68
N SER A 107 12.07 -1.00 8.38
CA SER A 107 12.76 -2.26 8.23
C SER A 107 11.98 -3.13 7.24
N ILE A 108 12.65 -3.68 6.23
CA ILE A 108 12.04 -4.61 5.28
C ILE A 108 11.41 -5.78 6.03
N LYS A 109 12.13 -6.30 7.02
CA LYS A 109 11.62 -7.41 7.84
C LYS A 109 10.30 -7.06 8.51
N LYS A 110 10.19 -5.85 9.07
CA LYS A 110 8.97 -5.43 9.75
C LYS A 110 7.82 -5.23 8.77
N VAL A 111 8.11 -4.77 7.56
CA VAL A 111 7.08 -4.64 6.52
C VAL A 111 6.53 -6.02 6.17
N VAL A 112 7.40 -6.99 5.94
CA VAL A 112 6.97 -8.35 5.61
C VAL A 112 6.15 -8.95 6.76
N GLU A 113 6.62 -8.79 7.99
CA GLU A 113 5.90 -9.29 9.17
C GLU A 113 4.50 -8.69 9.26
N LYS A 114 4.38 -7.39 9.03
CA LYS A 114 3.07 -6.73 9.10
C LYS A 114 2.15 -7.21 7.99
N VAL A 115 2.66 -7.38 6.77
CA VAL A 115 1.86 -7.91 5.66
C VAL A 115 1.37 -9.32 5.97
N GLU A 116 2.24 -10.19 6.49
CA GLU A 116 1.83 -11.54 6.85
C GLU A 116 0.77 -11.52 7.95
N GLU A 117 0.93 -10.63 8.92
CA GLU A 117 -0.06 -10.47 9.99
C GLU A 117 -1.43 -10.05 9.43
N LEU A 118 -1.43 -9.09 8.49
CA LEU A 118 -2.68 -8.60 7.89
C LEU A 118 -3.38 -9.69 7.07
N LEU A 119 -2.64 -10.62 6.50
CA LEU A 119 -3.17 -11.67 5.64
C LEU A 119 -3.45 -12.99 6.36
N SER A 120 -3.10 -13.07 7.62
CA SER A 120 -3.31 -14.29 8.40
C SER A 120 -4.72 -14.40 8.96
#